data_aaadf6a1ba8bf5301a30965437ee686d
#
_entry.id   aaadf6a1ba8bf5301a30965437ee686d
#
_cell.length_a   1.000
_cell.length_b   1.000
_cell.length_c   1.000
_cell.angle_alpha   90.00
_cell.angle_beta   90.00
_cell.angle_gamma   90.00
#
_symmetry.space_group_name_H-M   'P 1'
#
loop_
_entity.id
_entity.type
_entity.pdbx_description
1 polymer ?
#
loop_
_entity_poly.entity_id
_entity_poly.type
_entity_poly.pdbx_seq_one_letter_code
_entity_poly.pdbx_strand_id
1 'polypeptide(L)'
;EKDKLSYTIMIRQPEFITKELVDQALDRVKIKKPNSFYESISFESIKDGKCIQVLHIGSYDDEPQSFAKMDAFAKEHGLKRSSDIHREIYLSNAQRTEKSKLKTILRYQVEEKW
;
A
#
# COMPACT_ATOMS: atom_id res chain seq x y z
N GLU A 1 -6.25 5.26 -16.71
CA GLU A 1 -7.02 4.03 -16.80
C GLU A 1 -6.44 2.99 -15.85
N LYS A 2 -7.31 2.22 -15.19
CA LYS A 2 -6.88 1.28 -14.14
C LYS A 2 -5.98 0.16 -14.67
N ASP A 3 -6.17 -0.28 -15.88
CA ASP A 3 -5.37 -1.35 -16.50
C ASP A 3 -3.95 -0.91 -16.87
N LYS A 4 -3.67 0.39 -16.86
CA LYS A 4 -2.35 0.96 -17.14
C LYS A 4 -1.57 1.33 -15.89
N LEU A 5 -2.15 1.10 -14.70
CA LEU A 5 -1.47 1.41 -13.46
C LEU A 5 -0.39 0.38 -13.17
N SER A 6 0.77 0.87 -12.74
CA SER A 6 1.84 0.02 -12.24
C SER A 6 1.79 0.03 -10.72
N TYR A 7 1.79 -1.16 -10.12
CA TYR A 7 1.70 -1.26 -8.67
C TYR A 7 2.47 -2.46 -8.13
N THR A 8 2.78 -2.38 -6.85
CA THR A 8 3.40 -3.47 -6.10
C THR A 8 2.42 -3.93 -5.04
N ILE A 9 2.20 -5.23 -4.95
CA ILE A 9 1.37 -5.82 -3.91
C ILE A 9 2.28 -6.25 -2.77
N MET A 10 1.92 -5.87 -1.54
CA MET A 10 2.70 -6.18 -0.36
C MET A 10 1.81 -6.76 0.73
N ILE A 11 2.39 -7.69 1.49
CA ILE A 11 1.74 -8.25 2.67
C ILE A 11 2.71 -8.10 3.84
N ARG A 12 2.29 -7.35 4.87
CA ARG A 12 3.11 -7.17 6.05
C ARG A 12 3.20 -8.48 6.81
N GLN A 13 4.42 -8.84 7.20
CA GLN A 13 4.67 -10.05 7.97
C GLN A 13 4.84 -9.73 9.46
N PRO A 14 4.46 -10.66 10.35
CA PRO A 14 4.75 -10.50 11.78
C PRO A 14 6.25 -10.40 12.04
N GLU A 15 6.62 -9.79 13.16
CA GLU A 15 8.04 -9.55 13.49
C GLU A 15 8.88 -10.81 13.61
N PHE A 16 8.26 -11.95 13.96
CA PHE A 16 9.01 -13.20 14.11
C PHE A 16 9.34 -13.87 12.76
N ILE A 17 8.83 -13.36 11.66
CA ILE A 17 9.13 -13.92 10.34
C ILE A 17 10.50 -13.42 9.89
N THR A 18 11.37 -14.35 9.50
CA THR A 18 12.71 -14.08 9.02
C THR A 18 12.82 -14.36 7.54
N LYS A 19 13.89 -13.88 6.92
CA LYS A 19 14.17 -14.19 5.51
C LYS A 19 14.27 -15.69 5.29
N GLU A 20 14.86 -16.43 6.24
CA GLU A 20 14.97 -17.89 6.13
C GLU A 20 13.59 -18.56 6.07
N LEU A 21 12.65 -18.12 6.91
CA LEU A 21 11.31 -18.68 6.91
C LEU A 21 10.59 -18.37 5.60
N VAL A 22 10.78 -17.17 5.05
CA VAL A 22 10.20 -16.80 3.77
C VAL A 22 10.79 -17.67 2.65
N ASP A 23 12.09 -17.84 2.62
CA ASP A 23 12.77 -18.66 1.60
C ASP A 23 12.29 -20.11 1.65
N GLN A 24 12.12 -20.67 2.84
CA GLN A 24 11.60 -22.02 3.02
C GLN A 24 10.16 -22.14 2.52
N ALA A 25 9.33 -21.16 2.80
CA ALA A 25 7.94 -21.15 2.32
C ALA A 25 7.87 -21.06 0.79
N LEU A 26 8.71 -20.20 0.19
CA LEU A 26 8.78 -20.06 -1.25
C LEU A 26 9.24 -21.38 -1.92
N ASP A 27 10.23 -22.04 -1.35
CA ASP A 27 10.72 -23.31 -1.88
C ASP A 27 9.61 -24.37 -1.88
N ARG A 28 8.83 -24.45 -0.80
CA ARG A 28 7.71 -25.37 -0.72
C ARG A 28 6.63 -25.07 -1.75
N VAL A 29 6.30 -23.81 -1.93
CA VAL A 29 5.27 -23.39 -2.89
C VAL A 29 5.73 -23.66 -4.32
N LYS A 30 6.99 -23.44 -4.64
CA LYS A 30 7.55 -23.69 -5.97
C LYS A 30 7.41 -25.16 -6.38
N ILE A 31 7.54 -26.06 -5.41
CA ILE A 31 7.37 -27.50 -5.67
C ILE A 31 5.90 -27.86 -5.91
N LYS A 32 4.99 -27.32 -5.08
CA LYS A 32 3.57 -27.65 -5.14
C LYS A 32 2.84 -26.98 -6.28
N LYS A 33 3.15 -25.73 -6.56
CA LYS A 33 2.48 -24.91 -7.59
C LYS A 33 3.51 -24.06 -8.33
N PRO A 34 4.27 -24.67 -9.27
CA PRO A 34 5.28 -23.92 -10.02
C PRO A 34 4.69 -22.69 -10.71
N ASN A 35 5.38 -21.55 -10.55
CA ASN A 35 5.00 -20.30 -11.19
C ASN A 35 6.21 -19.41 -11.28
N SER A 36 6.50 -18.90 -12.47
CA SER A 36 7.68 -18.04 -12.71
C SER A 36 7.65 -16.74 -11.93
N PHE A 37 6.46 -16.26 -11.51
CA PHE A 37 6.32 -15.03 -10.75
C PHE A 37 6.91 -15.11 -9.34
N TYR A 38 7.16 -16.31 -8.81
CA TYR A 38 7.79 -16.46 -7.49
C TYR A 38 9.16 -15.80 -7.41
N GLU A 39 9.87 -15.72 -8.52
CA GLU A 39 11.17 -15.07 -8.57
C GLU A 39 11.08 -13.56 -8.34
N SER A 40 9.91 -12.97 -8.57
CA SER A 40 9.66 -11.55 -8.35
C SER A 40 9.28 -11.22 -6.90
N ILE A 41 9.14 -12.24 -6.03
CA ILE A 41 8.79 -12.03 -4.64
C ILE A 41 10.06 -11.76 -3.85
N SER A 42 10.04 -10.68 -3.07
CA SER A 42 11.14 -10.34 -2.17
C SER A 42 10.63 -10.14 -0.75
N PHE A 43 11.51 -10.29 0.21
CA PHE A 43 11.22 -10.00 1.62
C PHE A 43 12.11 -8.82 2.04
N GLU A 44 11.49 -7.71 2.35
CA GLU A 44 12.18 -6.46 2.60
C GLU A 44 11.61 -5.72 3.80
N SER A 45 12.44 -4.88 4.41
CA SER A 45 11.98 -3.89 5.38
C SER A 45 11.84 -2.55 4.68
N ILE A 46 10.70 -1.91 4.87
CA ILE A 46 10.40 -0.63 4.24
C ILE A 46 10.11 0.40 5.33
N LYS A 47 10.73 1.57 5.19
CA LYS A 47 10.47 2.71 6.06
C LYS A 47 9.90 3.84 5.22
N ASP A 48 8.64 4.20 5.48
CA ASP A 48 7.99 5.26 4.71
C ASP A 48 8.48 6.66 5.06
N GLY A 49 9.03 6.86 6.25
CA GLY A 49 9.49 8.17 6.68
C GLY A 49 8.32 9.11 6.96
N LYS A 50 8.52 10.40 6.66
CA LYS A 50 7.49 11.40 6.90
C LYS A 50 6.38 11.28 5.86
N CYS A 51 5.17 11.06 6.31
CA CYS A 51 4.02 10.79 5.44
C CYS A 51 2.80 11.57 5.90
N ILE A 52 1.86 11.75 4.99
CA ILE A 52 0.49 12.14 5.30
C ILE A 52 -0.37 10.92 5.00
N GLN A 53 -1.32 10.64 5.88
CA GLN A 53 -2.26 9.55 5.66
C GLN A 53 -3.65 9.95 6.12
N VAL A 54 -4.65 9.28 5.55
CA VAL A 54 -6.04 9.48 5.90
C VAL A 54 -6.75 8.13 5.86
N LEU A 55 -7.73 7.97 6.75
CA LEU A 55 -8.63 6.83 6.66
C LEU A 55 -9.75 7.18 5.69
N HIS A 56 -9.77 6.50 4.55
CA HIS A 56 -10.84 6.62 3.57
C HIS A 56 -11.91 5.59 3.89
N ILE A 57 -13.14 6.05 4.11
CA ILE A 57 -14.30 5.19 4.32
C ILE A 57 -15.21 5.34 3.12
N GLY A 58 -15.45 4.23 2.42
CA GLY A 58 -16.27 4.22 1.23
C GLY A 58 -15.63 3.54 0.04
N SER A 59 -16.28 3.69 -1.10
CA SER A 59 -15.83 3.11 -2.36
C SER A 59 -14.46 3.62 -2.79
N TYR A 60 -13.71 2.78 -3.48
CA TYR A 60 -12.43 3.19 -4.07
C TYR A 60 -12.61 4.31 -5.10
N ASP A 61 -13.77 4.39 -5.72
CA ASP A 61 -14.08 5.47 -6.69
C ASP A 61 -14.13 6.84 -6.03
N ASP A 62 -14.34 6.90 -4.71
CA ASP A 62 -14.37 8.14 -3.94
C ASP A 62 -13.01 8.55 -3.39
N GLU A 63 -11.95 7.76 -3.61
CA GLU A 63 -10.61 8.05 -3.12
C GLU A 63 -10.06 9.41 -3.55
N PRO A 64 -10.35 9.91 -4.76
CA PRO A 64 -9.89 11.26 -5.13
C PRO A 64 -10.31 12.35 -4.14
N GLN A 65 -11.47 12.21 -3.49
CA GLN A 65 -11.92 13.18 -2.48
C GLN A 65 -11.02 13.16 -1.25
N SER A 66 -10.59 11.97 -0.83
CA SER A 66 -9.67 11.83 0.31
C SER A 66 -8.27 12.33 -0.04
N PHE A 67 -7.79 12.07 -1.26
CA PHE A 67 -6.52 12.62 -1.72
C PHE A 67 -6.54 14.14 -1.75
N ALA A 68 -7.66 14.75 -2.15
CA ALA A 68 -7.80 16.20 -2.13
C ALA A 68 -7.66 16.76 -0.72
N LYS A 69 -8.20 16.07 0.29
CA LYS A 69 -8.05 16.46 1.69
C LYS A 69 -6.59 16.37 2.16
N MET A 70 -5.90 15.32 1.75
CA MET A 70 -4.48 15.15 2.06
C MET A 70 -3.63 16.26 1.44
N ASP A 71 -3.92 16.59 0.18
CA ASP A 71 -3.20 17.63 -0.54
C ASP A 71 -3.42 19.01 0.09
N ALA A 72 -4.66 19.29 0.51
CA ALA A 72 -4.98 20.54 1.23
C ALA A 72 -4.24 20.62 2.56
N PHE A 73 -4.19 19.51 3.31
CA PHE A 73 -3.45 19.44 4.57
C PHE A 73 -1.96 19.69 4.34
N ALA A 74 -1.39 19.05 3.30
CA ALA A 74 0.01 19.25 2.96
C ALA A 74 0.32 20.72 2.68
N LYS A 75 -0.49 21.36 1.86
CA LYS A 75 -0.33 22.77 1.50
C LYS A 75 -0.40 23.67 2.73
N GLU A 76 -1.36 23.41 3.62
CA GLU A 76 -1.55 24.17 4.83
C GLU A 76 -0.36 24.07 5.78
N HIS A 77 0.35 22.93 5.77
CA HIS A 77 1.48 22.67 6.66
C HIS A 77 2.85 22.85 5.99
N GLY A 78 2.90 23.45 4.81
CA GLY A 78 4.16 23.70 4.11
C GLY A 78 4.86 22.45 3.63
N LEU A 79 4.09 21.42 3.29
CA LEU A 79 4.60 20.14 2.84
C LEU A 79 4.23 19.90 1.38
N LYS A 80 5.00 19.06 0.70
CA LYS A 80 4.69 18.61 -0.64
C LYS A 80 4.96 17.12 -0.76
N ARG A 81 4.31 16.46 -1.71
CA ARG A 81 4.57 15.05 -1.97
C ARG A 81 5.99 14.88 -2.48
N SER A 82 6.66 13.84 -1.96
CA SER A 82 8.02 13.50 -2.38
C SER A 82 8.06 12.76 -3.72
N SER A 83 6.96 12.12 -4.10
CA SER A 83 6.88 11.35 -5.34
C SER A 83 5.42 11.17 -5.74
N ASP A 84 5.20 10.63 -6.94
CA ASP A 84 3.86 10.30 -7.42
C ASP A 84 3.34 8.98 -6.85
N ILE A 85 4.17 8.27 -6.07
CA ILE A 85 3.82 6.98 -5.50
C ILE A 85 3.01 7.19 -4.23
N HIS A 86 1.95 6.42 -4.06
CA HIS A 86 1.21 6.37 -2.82
C HIS A 86 0.99 4.91 -2.41
N ARG A 87 0.62 4.72 -1.15
CA ARG A 87 0.31 3.39 -0.61
C ARG A 87 -1.15 3.34 -0.19
N GLU A 88 -1.78 2.23 -0.51
CA GLU A 88 -3.15 1.93 -0.05
C GLU A 88 -3.07 0.72 0.86
N ILE A 89 -3.57 0.87 2.08
CA ILE A 89 -3.59 -0.20 3.07
C ILE A 89 -5.04 -0.60 3.27
N TYR A 90 -5.39 -1.79 2.81
CA TYR A 90 -6.76 -2.28 2.83
C TYR A 90 -7.07 -2.89 4.19
N LEU A 91 -8.03 -2.31 4.90
CA LEU A 91 -8.45 -2.76 6.22
C LEU A 91 -9.70 -3.64 6.15
N SER A 92 -10.40 -3.62 5.03
CA SER A 92 -11.64 -4.38 4.83
C SER A 92 -11.48 -5.38 3.70
N ASN A 93 -12.22 -6.50 3.81
CA ASN A 93 -12.30 -7.44 2.71
C ASN A 93 -13.34 -6.92 1.71
N ALA A 94 -12.88 -6.47 0.54
CA ALA A 94 -13.74 -5.87 -0.48
C ALA A 94 -14.81 -6.82 -1.00
N GLN A 95 -14.58 -8.14 -0.93
CA GLN A 95 -15.55 -9.12 -1.39
C GLN A 95 -16.69 -9.35 -0.41
N ARG A 96 -16.49 -9.01 0.86
CA ARG A 96 -17.45 -9.27 1.95
C ARG A 96 -18.00 -8.00 2.60
N THR A 97 -17.58 -6.84 2.14
CA THR A 97 -17.94 -5.55 2.74
C THR A 97 -18.69 -4.70 1.74
N GLU A 98 -19.77 -4.06 2.16
CA GLU A 98 -20.47 -3.08 1.34
C GLU A 98 -19.53 -1.94 0.96
N LYS A 99 -19.61 -1.47 -0.27
CA LYS A 99 -18.73 -0.42 -0.78
C LYS A 99 -18.71 0.83 0.11
N SER A 100 -19.86 1.21 0.67
CA SER A 100 -19.97 2.39 1.54
C SER A 100 -19.25 2.22 2.88
N LYS A 101 -18.90 0.98 3.25
CA LYS A 101 -18.27 0.66 4.53
C LYS A 101 -16.81 0.23 4.38
N LEU A 102 -16.27 0.21 3.18
CA LEU A 102 -14.87 -0.13 2.96
C LEU A 102 -13.96 0.86 3.67
N LYS A 103 -12.89 0.35 4.27
CA LYS A 103 -11.90 1.17 4.96
C LYS A 103 -10.53 0.95 4.34
N THR A 104 -9.89 2.03 3.94
CA THR A 104 -8.58 2.01 3.32
C THR A 104 -7.76 3.16 3.90
N ILE A 105 -6.54 2.87 4.32
CA ILE A 105 -5.60 3.95 4.65
C ILE A 105 -4.90 4.35 3.37
N LEU A 106 -4.97 5.63 3.03
CA LEU A 106 -4.24 6.22 1.92
C LEU A 106 -3.05 6.96 2.50
N ARG A 107 -1.87 6.72 1.97
CA ARG A 107 -0.63 7.29 2.50
C ARG A 107 0.29 7.69 1.37
N TYR A 108 0.89 8.89 1.47
CA TYR A 108 1.99 9.25 0.59
C TYR A 108 3.09 9.95 1.37
N GLN A 109 4.29 9.82 0.86
CA GLN A 109 5.46 10.46 1.46
C GLN A 109 5.49 11.95 1.14
N VAL A 110 5.94 12.73 2.10
CA VAL A 110 6.06 14.17 1.94
C VAL A 110 7.44 14.65 2.36
N GLU A 111 7.76 15.84 1.89
CA GLU A 111 8.97 16.57 2.29
C GLU A 111 8.60 18.03 2.52
N GLU A 112 9.46 18.73 3.22
CA GLU A 112 9.23 20.17 3.44
C GLU A 112 9.37 20.92 2.13
N LYS A 113 8.51 21.90 1.96
CA LYS A 113 8.45 22.68 0.72
C LYS A 113 9.66 23.59 0.53
N TRP A 114 10.37 23.88 1.62
CA TRP A 114 11.53 24.78 1.63
C TRP A 114 12.82 24.05 2.01
#